data_3a79b370ab3fee3cc15c688b8cc68fba
#
_entry.id   3a79b370ab3fee3cc15c688b8cc68fba
#
_cell.length_a   1.000
_cell.length_b   1.000
_cell.length_c   1.000
_cell.angle_alpha   90.00
_cell.angle_beta   90.00
_cell.angle_gamma   90.00
#
_symmetry.space_group_name_H-M   'P 1'
#
loop_
_entity.id
_entity.type
_entity.pdbx_description
1 polymer ?
#
loop_
_entity_poly.entity_id
_entity_poly.type
_entity_poly.pdbx_seq_one_letter_code
_entity_poly.pdbx_strand_id
1 'polypeptide(L)'
;MTDIVYHYNHQVYFNLTNKCPCRCTFCIRNNGDTVGESGNLWFSKEPSLEEIIAAIDKFDFTGCREAVFCGYGEPTMSLDKLVAVSEYVRKKYDFRLRLNTNGLSDLIHGRSTAEEICKAVDCVSISLNMPDAKSYNEVVRPAYGEKSFDAMLKFACDCRKYLDDVRFTVVDCIGEENVRKSQDLADSLGIPLRVRIYSAD
;
A
#
# COMPACT_ATOMS: atom_id res chain seq x y z
N MET A 1 9.65 9.15 19.24
CA MET A 1 9.76 7.72 18.86
C MET A 1 8.97 7.56 17.58
N THR A 2 9.40 6.78 16.61
CA THR A 2 8.71 6.61 15.33
C THR A 2 7.68 5.51 15.46
N ASP A 3 6.46 5.73 14.95
CA ASP A 3 5.40 4.75 15.03
C ASP A 3 5.54 3.68 13.94
N ILE A 4 5.77 2.45 14.38
CA ILE A 4 5.74 1.24 13.54
C ILE A 4 4.31 0.76 13.38
N VAL A 5 3.52 0.79 14.46
CA VAL A 5 2.09 0.46 14.48
C VAL A 5 1.33 1.67 14.95
N TYR A 6 0.30 2.08 14.22
CA TYR A 6 -0.47 3.28 14.53
C TYR A 6 -1.94 3.17 14.15
N HIS A 7 -2.77 3.99 14.77
CA HIS A 7 -4.18 4.16 14.40
C HIS A 7 -4.35 5.29 13.40
N TYR A 8 -5.19 5.08 12.40
CA TYR A 8 -5.66 6.11 11.49
C TYR A 8 -7.05 5.74 10.96
N ASN A 9 -8.01 6.66 11.02
CA ASN A 9 -9.39 6.45 10.56
C ASN A 9 -10.00 5.11 11.04
N HIS A 10 -9.89 4.84 12.34
CA HIS A 10 -10.41 3.63 13.01
C HIS A 10 -9.80 2.31 12.49
N GLN A 11 -8.69 2.34 11.81
CA GLN A 11 -7.94 1.17 11.37
C GLN A 11 -6.53 1.17 11.96
N VAL A 12 -5.92 -0.02 12.02
CA VAL A 12 -4.53 -0.18 12.44
C VAL A 12 -3.64 -0.27 11.21
N TYR A 13 -2.49 0.37 11.27
CA TYR A 13 -1.52 0.41 10.18
C TYR A 13 -0.15 -0.08 10.63
N PHE A 14 0.54 -0.81 9.73
CA PHE A 14 1.93 -1.23 9.88
C PHE A 14 2.82 -0.42 8.94
N ASN A 15 3.67 0.43 9.50
CA ASN A 15 4.70 1.18 8.79
C ASN A 15 6.00 0.37 8.81
N LEU A 16 6.43 -0.14 7.67
CA LEU A 16 7.58 -1.06 7.60
C LEU A 16 8.86 -0.41 7.10
N THR A 17 8.76 0.73 6.39
CA THR A 17 9.89 1.32 5.67
C THR A 17 9.60 2.75 5.24
N ASN A 18 10.65 3.57 5.10
CA ASN A 18 10.57 4.88 4.44
C ASN A 18 10.77 4.77 2.91
N LYS A 19 11.27 3.63 2.42
CA LYS A 19 11.64 3.47 1.00
C LYS A 19 10.40 3.38 0.12
N CYS A 20 10.40 4.13 -0.97
CA CYS A 20 9.35 4.07 -1.99
C CYS A 20 9.97 4.40 -3.35
N PRO A 21 9.70 3.64 -4.42
CA PRO A 21 10.21 3.91 -5.75
C PRO A 21 9.44 5.04 -6.45
N CYS A 22 8.40 5.61 -5.82
CA CYS A 22 7.57 6.68 -6.38
C CYS A 22 7.76 8.00 -5.65
N ARG A 23 7.51 9.10 -6.38
CA ARG A 23 7.54 10.49 -5.87
C ARG A 23 6.25 11.21 -6.27
N CYS A 24 5.11 10.64 -5.87
CA CYS A 24 3.78 11.15 -6.23
C CYS A 24 3.61 12.62 -5.81
N THR A 25 2.99 13.42 -6.68
CA THR A 25 2.75 14.84 -6.42
C THR A 25 1.84 15.10 -5.23
N PHE A 26 0.90 14.18 -4.98
CA PHE A 26 -0.07 14.23 -3.87
C PHE A 26 0.30 13.28 -2.70
N CYS A 27 1.56 12.88 -2.58
CA CYS A 27 1.97 11.96 -1.52
C CYS A 27 1.75 12.58 -0.14
N ILE A 28 1.06 11.87 0.75
CA ILE A 28 0.74 12.33 2.10
C ILE A 28 1.99 12.74 2.90
N ARG A 29 3.11 12.06 2.68
CA ARG A 29 4.38 12.40 3.35
C ARG A 29 4.99 13.76 2.93
N ASN A 30 4.41 14.44 1.93
CA ASN A 30 4.78 15.83 1.60
C ASN A 30 4.11 16.84 2.54
N ASN A 31 3.10 16.42 3.32
CA ASN A 31 2.30 17.29 4.18
C ASN A 31 2.80 17.35 5.62
N GLY A 32 3.70 16.45 6.04
CA GLY A 32 4.25 16.44 7.39
C GLY A 32 4.85 15.09 7.78
N ASP A 33 5.16 14.95 9.06
CA ASP A 33 5.80 13.76 9.64
C ASP A 33 4.78 12.81 10.30
N THR A 34 3.51 13.21 10.37
CA THR A 34 2.43 12.51 11.07
C THR A 34 1.21 12.35 10.16
N VAL A 35 0.32 11.43 10.48
CA VAL A 35 -0.98 11.24 9.81
C VAL A 35 -2.05 11.05 10.88
N GLY A 36 -3.03 11.96 10.93
CA GLY A 36 -4.07 11.94 11.94
C GLY A 36 -3.49 11.97 13.36
N GLU A 37 -3.82 10.98 14.18
CA GLU A 37 -3.35 10.85 15.57
C GLU A 37 -2.01 10.10 15.70
N SER A 38 -1.35 9.73 14.59
CA SER A 38 -0.05 9.06 14.66
C SER A 38 1.04 9.99 15.21
N GLY A 39 2.06 9.40 15.82
CA GLY A 39 3.34 10.07 16.02
C GLY A 39 4.12 10.19 14.71
N ASN A 40 5.41 10.47 14.82
CA ASN A 40 6.27 10.57 13.63
C ASN A 40 6.34 9.23 12.88
N LEU A 41 6.09 9.23 11.57
CA LEU A 41 6.14 8.05 10.72
C LEU A 41 7.46 7.91 9.94
N TRP A 42 8.37 8.90 10.02
CA TRP A 42 9.70 8.82 9.43
C TRP A 42 10.68 8.08 10.33
N PHE A 43 11.19 6.97 9.87
CA PHE A 43 12.28 6.27 10.56
C PHE A 43 13.60 7.01 10.36
N SER A 44 14.33 7.23 11.44
CA SER A 44 15.74 7.64 11.36
C SER A 44 16.65 6.50 10.89
N LYS A 45 16.22 5.25 11.16
CA LYS A 45 16.83 4.00 10.71
C LYS A 45 15.71 3.01 10.41
N GLU A 46 15.79 2.29 9.31
CA GLU A 46 14.84 1.23 8.94
C GLU A 46 14.70 0.21 10.08
N PRO A 47 13.49 -0.07 10.56
CA PRO A 47 13.29 -0.99 11.68
C PRO A 47 13.70 -2.42 11.33
N SER A 48 14.30 -3.14 12.27
CA SER A 48 14.52 -4.57 12.14
C SER A 48 13.21 -5.35 12.30
N LEU A 49 13.17 -6.63 11.91
CA LEU A 49 12.00 -7.47 12.13
C LEU A 49 11.64 -7.60 13.60
N GLU A 50 12.67 -7.74 14.47
CA GLU A 50 12.50 -7.82 15.93
C GLU A 50 11.88 -6.55 16.50
N GLU A 51 12.30 -5.38 16.01
CA GLU A 51 11.73 -4.08 16.42
C GLU A 51 10.27 -3.96 16.00
N ILE A 52 9.91 -4.44 14.79
CA ILE A 52 8.52 -4.47 14.32
C ILE A 52 7.67 -5.40 15.18
N ILE A 53 8.14 -6.62 15.44
CA ILE A 53 7.45 -7.60 16.29
C ILE A 53 7.26 -7.05 17.71
N ALA A 54 8.31 -6.44 18.29
CA ALA A 54 8.22 -5.85 19.62
C ALA A 54 7.22 -4.67 19.69
N ALA A 55 7.06 -3.91 18.60
CA ALA A 55 6.04 -2.87 18.49
C ALA A 55 4.64 -3.47 18.41
N ILE A 56 4.45 -4.52 17.62
CA ILE A 56 3.18 -5.26 17.52
C ILE A 56 2.79 -5.85 18.87
N ASP A 57 3.72 -6.44 19.62
CA ASP A 57 3.43 -7.05 20.92
C ASP A 57 3.01 -6.04 22.00
N LYS A 58 3.38 -4.79 21.86
CA LYS A 58 3.03 -3.70 22.79
C LYS A 58 1.76 -2.94 22.38
N PHE A 59 1.27 -3.16 21.15
CA PHE A 59 0.14 -2.42 20.62
C PHE A 59 -1.19 -3.05 21.04
N ASP A 60 -2.16 -2.21 21.36
CA ASP A 60 -3.52 -2.66 21.69
C ASP A 60 -4.35 -2.83 20.42
N PHE A 61 -4.64 -4.09 20.06
CA PHE A 61 -5.49 -4.46 18.93
C PHE A 61 -6.97 -4.67 19.30
N THR A 62 -7.41 -4.25 20.49
CA THR A 62 -8.81 -4.40 20.91
C THR A 62 -9.76 -3.78 19.89
N GLY A 63 -10.70 -4.59 19.38
CA GLY A 63 -11.66 -4.17 18.36
C GLY A 63 -11.12 -4.06 16.92
N CYS A 64 -9.84 -4.36 16.69
CA CYS A 64 -9.27 -4.39 15.35
C CYS A 64 -9.91 -5.52 14.52
N ARG A 65 -10.48 -5.17 13.37
CA ARG A 65 -11.04 -6.12 12.39
C ARG A 65 -10.17 -6.27 11.15
N GLU A 66 -9.37 -5.28 10.87
CA GLU A 66 -8.45 -5.24 9.74
C GLU A 66 -7.22 -4.40 10.10
N ALA A 67 -6.03 -4.94 9.85
CA ALA A 67 -4.79 -4.17 9.89
C ALA A 67 -4.20 -4.03 8.49
N VAL A 68 -3.54 -2.90 8.23
CA VAL A 68 -3.13 -2.47 6.90
C VAL A 68 -1.62 -2.31 6.83
N PHE A 69 -0.96 -3.03 5.95
CA PHE A 69 0.42 -2.70 5.57
C PHE A 69 0.39 -1.43 4.74
N CYS A 70 0.72 -0.31 5.36
CA CYS A 70 0.79 1.01 4.74
C CYS A 70 1.49 1.98 5.72
N GLY A 71 2.31 2.85 5.19
CA GLY A 71 3.04 3.85 5.95
C GLY A 71 3.61 4.92 5.03
N TYR A 72 4.72 5.51 5.41
CA TYR A 72 5.39 6.53 4.59
C TYR A 72 6.19 5.95 3.43
N GLY A 73 6.54 4.67 3.46
CA GLY A 73 7.14 3.95 2.34
C GLY A 73 6.16 3.06 1.59
N GLU A 74 6.69 2.35 0.61
CA GLU A 74 6.01 1.26 -0.08
C GLU A 74 6.29 -0.05 0.67
N PRO A 75 5.28 -0.72 1.24
CA PRO A 75 5.50 -1.92 2.06
C PRO A 75 6.26 -3.04 1.34
N THR A 76 6.04 -3.19 0.02
CA THR A 76 6.71 -4.22 -0.79
C THR A 76 8.21 -3.97 -1.01
N MET A 77 8.74 -2.79 -0.66
CA MET A 77 10.19 -2.56 -0.56
C MET A 77 10.85 -3.39 0.55
N SER A 78 10.05 -3.87 1.52
CA SER A 78 10.46 -4.74 2.62
C SER A 78 9.62 -6.02 2.62
N LEU A 79 9.52 -6.69 1.46
CA LEU A 79 8.64 -7.83 1.23
C LEU A 79 8.88 -8.98 2.22
N ASP A 80 10.13 -9.29 2.51
CA ASP A 80 10.55 -10.28 3.51
C ASP A 80 9.97 -9.98 4.91
N LYS A 81 10.02 -8.72 5.32
CA LYS A 81 9.43 -8.28 6.60
C LYS A 81 7.90 -8.33 6.54
N LEU A 82 7.28 -7.90 5.43
CA LEU A 82 5.84 -7.98 5.25
C LEU A 82 5.35 -9.42 5.44
N VAL A 83 5.98 -10.39 4.78
CA VAL A 83 5.63 -11.81 4.88
C VAL A 83 5.82 -12.31 6.32
N ALA A 84 6.99 -12.06 6.92
CA ALA A 84 7.29 -12.52 8.28
C ALA A 84 6.34 -11.90 9.34
N VAL A 85 5.99 -10.60 9.18
CA VAL A 85 5.00 -9.93 10.05
C VAL A 85 3.62 -10.53 9.86
N SER A 86 3.20 -10.81 8.62
CA SER A 86 1.91 -11.45 8.35
C SER A 86 1.81 -12.82 9.02
N GLU A 87 2.85 -13.65 8.90
CA GLU A 87 2.90 -14.96 9.55
C GLU A 87 2.85 -14.85 11.08
N TYR A 88 3.55 -13.86 11.65
CA TYR A 88 3.55 -13.62 13.07
C TYR A 88 2.19 -13.18 13.59
N VAL A 89 1.56 -12.22 12.91
CA VAL A 89 0.24 -11.67 13.27
C VAL A 89 -0.84 -12.75 13.19
N ARG A 90 -0.86 -13.56 12.12
CA ARG A 90 -1.85 -14.63 11.93
C ARG A 90 -1.79 -15.72 13.01
N LYS A 91 -0.65 -15.91 13.69
CA LYS A 91 -0.52 -16.84 14.82
C LYS A 91 -1.14 -16.31 16.10
N LYS A 92 -1.33 -15.00 16.21
CA LYS A 92 -1.75 -14.32 17.46
C LYS A 92 -3.14 -13.69 17.39
N TYR A 93 -3.55 -13.26 16.19
CA TYR A 93 -4.73 -12.43 16.02
C TYR A 93 -5.60 -12.93 14.86
N ASP A 94 -6.91 -12.75 15.00
CA ASP A 94 -7.91 -13.14 14.01
C ASP A 94 -8.55 -11.90 13.34
N PHE A 95 -7.72 -11.02 12.79
CA PHE A 95 -8.17 -9.91 11.97
C PHE A 95 -7.60 -10.00 10.56
N ARG A 96 -8.28 -9.38 9.61
CA ARG A 96 -7.84 -9.37 8.21
C ARG A 96 -6.57 -8.54 8.04
N LEU A 97 -5.72 -8.96 7.10
CA LEU A 97 -4.54 -8.22 6.67
C LEU A 97 -4.76 -7.65 5.26
N ARG A 98 -4.60 -6.34 5.11
CA ARG A 98 -4.65 -5.68 3.81
C ARG A 98 -3.30 -5.08 3.48
N LEU A 99 -2.93 -5.15 2.21
CA LEU A 99 -1.80 -4.42 1.64
C LEU A 99 -2.31 -3.22 0.83
N ASN A 100 -1.85 -2.02 1.16
CA ASN A 100 -1.93 -0.87 0.26
C ASN A 100 -0.57 -0.72 -0.44
N THR A 101 -0.55 -0.75 -1.78
CA THR A 101 0.68 -0.77 -2.56
C THR A 101 0.58 0.07 -3.83
N ASN A 102 1.72 0.52 -4.33
CA ASN A 102 1.84 1.13 -5.66
C ASN A 102 1.81 0.09 -6.80
N GLY A 103 1.81 -1.21 -6.49
CA GLY A 103 1.75 -2.29 -7.47
C GLY A 103 3.05 -2.56 -8.24
N LEU A 104 4.17 -1.99 -7.84
CA LEU A 104 5.45 -2.13 -8.55
C LEU A 104 6.35 -3.23 -7.97
N SER A 105 5.82 -4.12 -7.15
CA SER A 105 6.58 -5.15 -6.45
C SER A 105 7.40 -6.03 -7.38
N ASP A 106 6.86 -6.42 -8.53
CA ASP A 106 7.60 -7.23 -9.52
C ASP A 106 8.82 -6.50 -10.09
N LEU A 107 8.72 -5.17 -10.31
CA LEU A 107 9.85 -4.35 -10.75
C LEU A 107 10.88 -4.13 -9.63
N ILE A 108 10.43 -4.00 -8.39
CA ILE A 108 11.29 -3.85 -7.20
C ILE A 108 12.17 -5.09 -7.03
N HIS A 109 11.58 -6.28 -7.18
CA HIS A 109 12.25 -7.55 -6.90
C HIS A 109 12.80 -8.26 -8.14
N GLY A 110 12.52 -7.76 -9.36
CA GLY A 110 12.93 -8.37 -10.62
C GLY A 110 12.34 -9.77 -10.87
N ARG A 111 11.22 -10.10 -10.21
CA ARG A 111 10.50 -11.37 -10.30
C ARG A 111 9.02 -11.18 -10.04
N SER A 112 8.20 -12.19 -10.36
CA SER A 112 6.79 -12.19 -9.93
C SER A 112 6.69 -12.38 -8.41
N THR A 113 5.87 -11.54 -7.77
CA THR A 113 5.67 -11.51 -6.31
C THR A 113 4.20 -11.68 -5.91
N ALA A 114 3.28 -11.66 -6.88
CA ALA A 114 1.84 -11.69 -6.62
C ALA A 114 1.41 -12.89 -5.76
N GLU A 115 1.88 -14.10 -6.08
CA GLU A 115 1.54 -15.31 -5.32
C GLU A 115 2.00 -15.22 -3.85
N GLU A 116 3.24 -14.79 -3.64
CA GLU A 116 3.83 -14.65 -2.30
C GLU A 116 3.07 -13.63 -1.45
N ILE A 117 2.78 -12.46 -2.04
CA ILE A 117 2.01 -11.39 -1.39
C ILE A 117 0.59 -11.86 -1.08
N CYS A 118 -0.09 -12.49 -2.03
CA CYS A 118 -1.46 -12.94 -1.84
C CYS A 118 -1.60 -14.09 -0.83
N LYS A 119 -0.55 -14.85 -0.55
CA LYS A 119 -0.52 -15.80 0.57
C LYS A 119 -0.36 -15.09 1.93
N ALA A 120 0.28 -13.93 1.95
CA ALA A 120 0.54 -13.19 3.18
C ALA A 120 -0.65 -12.33 3.62
N VAL A 121 -1.48 -11.82 2.70
CA VAL A 121 -2.58 -10.89 2.99
C VAL A 121 -3.93 -11.37 2.48
N ASP A 122 -5.03 -10.79 2.99
CA ASP A 122 -6.40 -11.15 2.62
C ASP A 122 -7.01 -10.18 1.59
N CYS A 123 -6.36 -9.02 1.38
CA CYS A 123 -6.80 -7.99 0.45
C CYS A 123 -5.60 -7.21 -0.08
N VAL A 124 -5.62 -6.92 -1.39
CA VAL A 124 -4.62 -6.04 -2.03
C VAL A 124 -5.32 -4.83 -2.63
N SER A 125 -4.93 -3.65 -2.15
CA SER A 125 -5.42 -2.36 -2.61
C SER A 125 -4.31 -1.63 -3.38
N ILE A 126 -4.45 -1.51 -4.69
CA ILE A 126 -3.41 -1.05 -5.60
C ILE A 126 -3.69 0.37 -6.04
N SER A 127 -2.72 1.26 -5.88
CA SER A 127 -2.82 2.66 -6.26
C SER A 127 -2.69 2.83 -7.78
N LEU A 128 -3.83 2.83 -8.49
CA LEU A 128 -3.90 3.10 -9.93
C LEU A 128 -3.51 4.56 -10.22
N ASN A 129 -4.03 5.48 -9.42
CA ASN A 129 -3.75 6.91 -9.37
C ASN A 129 -4.06 7.71 -10.64
N MET A 130 -3.87 7.17 -11.86
CA MET A 130 -4.17 7.81 -13.14
C MET A 130 -4.61 6.77 -14.17
N PRO A 131 -5.41 7.16 -15.19
CA PRO A 131 -6.01 6.21 -16.13
C PRO A 131 -5.09 5.76 -17.27
N ASP A 132 -3.93 6.39 -17.48
CA ASP A 132 -3.02 6.11 -18.58
C ASP A 132 -1.56 6.28 -18.18
N ALA A 133 -0.64 5.68 -18.95
CA ALA A 133 0.79 5.65 -18.66
C ALA A 133 1.43 7.03 -18.62
N LYS A 134 1.02 7.96 -19.49
CA LYS A 134 1.59 9.31 -19.55
C LYS A 134 1.25 10.10 -18.30
N SER A 135 -0.03 10.23 -17.98
CA SER A 135 -0.49 10.93 -16.79
C SER A 135 -0.01 10.25 -15.50
N TYR A 136 0.07 8.91 -15.48
CA TYR A 136 0.65 8.16 -14.37
C TYR A 136 2.12 8.55 -14.14
N ASN A 137 2.95 8.60 -15.19
CA ASN A 137 4.35 8.98 -15.05
C ASN A 137 4.53 10.44 -14.58
N GLU A 138 3.68 11.36 -15.03
CA GLU A 138 3.72 12.76 -14.63
C GLU A 138 3.37 12.95 -13.15
N VAL A 139 2.39 12.19 -12.65
CA VAL A 139 1.82 12.35 -11.29
C VAL A 139 2.52 11.45 -10.28
N VAL A 140 2.73 10.17 -10.59
CA VAL A 140 3.33 9.18 -9.68
C VAL A 140 4.85 9.24 -9.67
N ARG A 141 5.48 9.62 -10.78
CA ARG A 141 6.93 9.78 -10.94
C ARG A 141 7.70 8.55 -10.47
N PRO A 142 7.41 7.37 -11.03
CA PRO A 142 8.04 6.11 -10.62
C PRO A 142 9.50 6.06 -11.10
N ALA A 143 10.37 5.42 -10.30
CA ALA A 143 11.79 5.24 -10.62
C ALA A 143 12.04 4.39 -11.88
N TYR A 144 11.07 3.57 -12.27
CA TYR A 144 11.16 2.65 -13.41
C TYR A 144 10.60 3.23 -14.72
N GLY A 145 10.13 4.49 -14.71
CA GLY A 145 9.64 5.20 -15.90
C GLY A 145 8.38 4.57 -16.52
N GLU A 146 8.27 4.65 -17.84
CA GLU A 146 7.06 4.31 -18.60
C GLU A 146 6.56 2.87 -18.39
N LYS A 147 7.45 1.91 -18.17
CA LYS A 147 7.07 0.50 -17.92
C LYS A 147 6.32 0.28 -16.60
N SER A 148 6.28 1.28 -15.72
CA SER A 148 5.68 1.16 -14.39
C SER A 148 4.16 0.99 -14.45
N PHE A 149 3.49 1.68 -15.36
CA PHE A 149 2.03 1.60 -15.49
C PHE A 149 1.59 0.19 -15.89
N ASP A 150 2.16 -0.36 -16.94
CA ASP A 150 1.84 -1.71 -17.42
C ASP A 150 2.22 -2.79 -16.39
N ALA A 151 3.35 -2.59 -15.68
CA ALA A 151 3.78 -3.50 -14.63
C ALA A 151 2.79 -3.50 -13.43
N MET A 152 2.27 -2.35 -13.04
CA MET A 152 1.25 -2.22 -11.99
C MET A 152 -0.06 -2.90 -12.40
N LEU A 153 -0.53 -2.70 -13.64
CA LEU A 153 -1.73 -3.37 -14.16
C LEU A 153 -1.54 -4.89 -14.20
N LYS A 154 -0.38 -5.35 -14.70
CA LYS A 154 -0.04 -6.77 -14.72
C LYS A 154 -0.04 -7.36 -13.30
N PHE A 155 0.60 -6.70 -12.34
CA PHE A 155 0.61 -7.14 -10.96
C PHE A 155 -0.81 -7.28 -10.38
N ALA A 156 -1.69 -6.31 -10.67
CA ALA A 156 -3.08 -6.37 -10.24
C ALA A 156 -3.83 -7.60 -10.81
N CYS A 157 -3.66 -7.84 -12.11
CA CYS A 157 -4.25 -9.02 -12.78
C CYS A 157 -3.66 -10.33 -12.23
N ASP A 158 -2.36 -10.37 -11.90
CA ASP A 158 -1.74 -11.54 -11.29
C ASP A 158 -2.25 -11.78 -9.87
N CYS A 159 -2.45 -10.75 -9.05
CA CYS A 159 -3.07 -10.88 -7.72
C CYS A 159 -4.48 -11.47 -7.79
N ARG A 160 -5.28 -11.11 -8.80
CA ARG A 160 -6.64 -11.66 -9.01
C ARG A 160 -6.68 -13.17 -9.23
N LYS A 161 -5.56 -13.80 -9.58
CA LYS A 161 -5.46 -15.27 -9.72
C LYS A 161 -5.43 -15.98 -8.37
N TYR A 162 -5.11 -15.25 -7.30
CA TYR A 162 -4.88 -15.80 -5.96
C TYR A 162 -5.83 -15.26 -4.90
N LEU A 163 -6.39 -14.04 -5.12
CA LEU A 163 -7.31 -13.39 -4.18
C LEU A 163 -8.53 -12.81 -4.92
N ASP A 164 -9.70 -12.95 -4.28
CA ASP A 164 -10.94 -12.29 -4.73
C ASP A 164 -10.97 -10.80 -4.36
N ASP A 165 -10.38 -10.41 -3.21
CA ASP A 165 -10.38 -9.03 -2.73
C ASP A 165 -9.14 -8.28 -3.21
N VAL A 166 -9.11 -8.01 -4.51
CA VAL A 166 -8.13 -7.12 -5.17
C VAL A 166 -8.86 -5.94 -5.75
N ARG A 167 -8.40 -4.73 -5.46
CA ARG A 167 -9.02 -3.49 -5.94
C ARG A 167 -8.02 -2.45 -6.35
N PHE A 168 -8.40 -1.61 -7.30
CA PHE A 168 -7.70 -0.36 -7.58
C PHE A 168 -8.17 0.76 -6.66
N THR A 169 -7.31 1.75 -6.45
CA THR A 169 -7.66 2.99 -5.80
C THR A 169 -7.15 4.19 -6.57
N VAL A 170 -7.92 5.26 -6.55
CA VAL A 170 -7.51 6.61 -6.98
C VAL A 170 -7.87 7.61 -5.88
N VAL A 171 -7.25 8.76 -5.90
CA VAL A 171 -7.59 9.88 -5.01
C VAL A 171 -8.37 10.90 -5.84
N ASP A 172 -9.46 11.47 -5.31
CA ASP A 172 -10.37 12.36 -6.04
C ASP A 172 -9.70 13.65 -6.54
N CYS A 173 -8.56 14.05 -5.95
CA CYS A 173 -7.78 15.22 -6.40
C CYS A 173 -7.23 15.11 -7.84
N ILE A 174 -7.32 13.94 -8.48
CA ILE A 174 -6.96 13.76 -9.91
C ILE A 174 -8.00 14.36 -10.86
N GLY A 175 -9.16 14.77 -10.36
CA GLY A 175 -10.26 15.35 -11.11
C GLY A 175 -11.25 14.32 -11.66
N GLU A 176 -12.51 14.73 -11.82
CA GLU A 176 -13.64 13.85 -12.18
C GLU A 176 -13.42 13.07 -13.48
N GLU A 177 -12.84 13.72 -14.51
CA GLU A 177 -12.59 13.08 -15.81
C GLU A 177 -11.59 11.91 -15.67
N ASN A 178 -10.51 12.11 -14.91
CA ASN A 178 -9.52 11.04 -14.67
C ASN A 178 -10.10 9.94 -13.79
N VAL A 179 -10.94 10.28 -12.81
CA VAL A 179 -11.66 9.28 -12.01
C VAL A 179 -12.55 8.41 -12.90
N ARG A 180 -13.34 9.04 -13.80
CA ARG A 180 -14.20 8.29 -14.76
C ARG A 180 -13.38 7.38 -15.68
N LYS A 181 -12.31 7.91 -16.30
CA LYS A 181 -11.41 7.10 -17.14
C LYS A 181 -10.74 5.95 -16.37
N SER A 182 -10.39 6.19 -15.11
CA SER A 182 -9.85 5.15 -14.24
C SER A 182 -10.88 4.07 -13.92
N GLN A 183 -12.15 4.44 -13.79
CA GLN A 183 -13.25 3.48 -13.64
C GLN A 183 -13.41 2.63 -14.91
N ASP A 184 -13.44 3.27 -16.09
CA ASP A 184 -13.56 2.57 -17.38
C ASP A 184 -12.40 1.54 -17.55
N LEU A 185 -11.17 1.91 -17.17
CA LEU A 185 -10.01 1.03 -17.20
C LEU A 185 -10.16 -0.14 -16.20
N ALA A 186 -10.54 0.15 -14.97
CA ALA A 186 -10.73 -0.85 -13.92
C ALA A 186 -11.81 -1.87 -14.33
N ASP A 187 -12.93 -1.39 -14.87
CA ASP A 187 -14.03 -2.24 -15.38
C ASP A 187 -13.56 -3.14 -16.53
N SER A 188 -12.74 -2.61 -17.45
CA SER A 188 -12.17 -3.40 -18.56
C SER A 188 -11.28 -4.56 -18.09
N LEU A 189 -10.70 -4.44 -16.89
CA LEU A 189 -9.86 -5.46 -16.26
C LEU A 189 -10.62 -6.33 -15.25
N GLY A 190 -11.91 -6.03 -15.01
CA GLY A 190 -12.73 -6.74 -14.02
C GLY A 190 -12.23 -6.55 -12.57
N ILE A 191 -11.58 -5.44 -12.28
CA ILE A 191 -11.03 -5.10 -10.95
C ILE A 191 -11.80 -3.90 -10.39
N PRO A 192 -12.45 -4.00 -9.21
CA PRO A 192 -13.17 -2.88 -8.61
C PRO A 192 -12.28 -1.66 -8.38
N LEU A 193 -12.81 -0.45 -8.60
CA LEU A 193 -12.16 0.81 -8.28
C LEU A 193 -12.79 1.41 -7.01
N ARG A 194 -11.95 1.87 -6.10
CA ARG A 194 -12.34 2.70 -4.95
C ARG A 194 -11.77 4.11 -5.09
N VAL A 195 -12.63 5.10 -5.11
CA VAL A 195 -12.22 6.52 -5.03
C VAL A 195 -12.03 6.87 -3.55
N ARG A 196 -10.88 7.43 -3.21
CA ARG A 196 -10.56 7.95 -1.88
C ARG A 196 -10.62 9.47 -1.90
N ILE A 197 -11.21 10.04 -0.87
CA ILE A 197 -11.19 11.50 -0.66
C ILE A 197 -9.76 11.89 -0.28
N TYR A 198 -9.21 12.90 -0.94
CA TYR A 198 -7.93 13.47 -0.55
C TYR A 198 -8.07 14.14 0.81
N SER A 199 -7.22 13.74 1.75
CA SER A 199 -7.05 14.43 3.03
C SER A 199 -5.63 14.95 3.08
N ALA A 200 -5.49 16.22 3.45
CA ALA A 200 -4.19 16.85 3.68
C ALA A 200 -3.69 16.57 5.12
N ASP A 201 -4.54 15.95 5.96
CA ASP A 201 -4.31 15.67 7.39
C ASP A 201 -3.92 14.23 7.64
#